data_7064489ef9ab70950d768f2efd51a4f0
#
_entry.id   7064489ef9ab70950d768f2efd51a4f0
#
_cell.length_a   1.000
_cell.length_b   1.000
_cell.length_c   1.000
_cell.angle_alpha   90.00
_cell.angle_beta   90.00
_cell.angle_gamma   90.00
#
_symmetry.space_group_name_H-M   'P 1'
#
loop_
_entity.id
_entity.type
_entity.pdbx_description
1 polymer ?
#
loop_
_entity_poly.entity_id
_entity_poly.type
_entity_poly.pdbx_seq_one_letter_code
_entity_poly.pdbx_strand_id
1 'polypeptide(L)'
;MKKRMFLGIAATVLALLGAGAFLARHRPSVDFAAAAAANRPPSIRPDYSDTVIPPNIAPLNFLVEEPGTDYAVRIGAARGRAIELRSRNAHVVIPMTRWRQLLEANRGQDLSIDVCVRGEDGRWTRFDPIVNAIADDAIDNYLFYRLIRPIHTVYVDVNIYQRDLRTYAESLVVSNRSFGGGCVNCHTLAPNHPGRMILQTRGVKDGVSYNGMIVVRDGEVKKVDTRTLVRPDESDRGRIGKAMAAYSAWHPNGQILAFSANDIFQFFHAVGEVRDVFDRESDLALYHADADTVTTTPDISRPDRLETFPAWSPDGRFLYFSSAEPRPQSQHKEVRYDLMRIGYDAATGRWGDLETVLPSKQTGLSITEPRVSPDGRWLLCCMSEYGAFPVYQPSSDLYLLDLETREYRRLEINSPRCDSWHCWSANGRWIAFASKRRDGLFARVYFSHVDESGRVSKPVLLPQKDPSFYDRFLKTYNVPELATAPAPASSRALGRAIRAPSDGSSRGATWQPPPTGKLQ
;
A
#
# COMPACT_ATOMS: atom_id res chain seq x y z
N MET A 1 -6.79 67.25 0.87
CA MET A 1 -7.16 66.58 2.13
C MET A 1 -7.36 65.07 1.98
N LYS A 2 -8.04 64.51 0.97
CA LYS A 2 -8.34 63.07 0.85
C LYS A 2 -7.09 62.15 0.74
N LYS A 3 -6.00 62.54 0.05
CA LYS A 3 -4.77 61.71 -0.07
C LYS A 3 -4.02 61.48 1.25
N ARG A 4 -4.00 62.50 2.15
CA ARG A 4 -3.32 62.35 3.46
C ARG A 4 -4.09 61.47 4.44
N MET A 5 -5.42 61.42 4.32
CA MET A 5 -6.27 60.58 5.14
C MET A 5 -6.13 59.09 4.77
N PHE A 6 -5.97 58.76 3.48
CA PHE A 6 -5.73 57.38 3.01
C PHE A 6 -4.35 56.85 3.43
N LEU A 7 -3.31 57.68 3.42
CA LEU A 7 -1.99 57.29 3.90
C LEU A 7 -1.97 57.01 5.42
N GLY A 8 -2.72 57.76 6.21
CA GLY A 8 -2.82 57.54 7.66
C GLY A 8 -3.52 56.22 8.00
N ILE A 9 -4.61 55.88 7.30
CA ILE A 9 -5.35 54.63 7.51
C ILE A 9 -4.49 53.44 7.11
N ALA A 10 -3.80 53.50 5.98
CA ALA A 10 -2.90 52.43 5.55
C ALA A 10 -1.74 52.19 6.53
N ALA A 11 -1.14 53.25 7.07
CA ALA A 11 -0.07 53.12 8.07
C ALA A 11 -0.58 52.52 9.40
N THR A 12 -1.79 52.86 9.83
CA THR A 12 -2.40 52.33 11.04
C THR A 12 -2.76 50.84 10.88
N VAL A 13 -3.28 50.41 9.72
CA VAL A 13 -3.58 49.01 9.41
C VAL A 13 -2.30 48.18 9.34
N LEU A 14 -1.24 48.69 8.73
CA LEU A 14 0.08 48.04 8.70
C LEU A 14 0.70 47.95 10.11
N ALA A 15 0.56 48.98 10.94
CA ALA A 15 1.04 48.94 12.33
C ALA A 15 0.24 47.96 13.19
N LEU A 16 -1.08 47.88 13.00
CA LEU A 16 -1.94 46.90 13.69
C LEU A 16 -1.67 45.44 13.22
N LEU A 17 -1.43 45.24 11.94
CA LEU A 17 -1.01 43.97 11.39
C LEU A 17 0.39 43.57 11.86
N GLY A 18 1.32 44.53 11.92
CA GLY A 18 2.66 44.34 12.47
C GLY A 18 2.65 44.03 13.97
N ALA A 19 1.85 44.76 14.77
CA ALA A 19 1.68 44.52 16.19
C ALA A 19 0.99 43.18 16.46
N GLY A 20 -0.02 42.82 15.66
CA GLY A 20 -0.68 41.52 15.74
C GLY A 20 0.27 40.36 15.40
N ALA A 21 1.11 40.51 14.37
CA ALA A 21 2.13 39.54 14.01
C ALA A 21 3.26 39.45 15.05
N PHE A 22 3.63 40.57 15.66
CA PHE A 22 4.62 40.63 16.75
C PHE A 22 4.10 39.97 18.03
N LEU A 23 2.86 40.25 18.43
CA LEU A 23 2.21 39.64 19.59
C LEU A 23 1.94 38.12 19.37
N ALA A 24 1.68 37.71 18.14
CA ALA A 24 1.57 36.28 17.80
C ALA A 24 2.92 35.54 17.88
N ARG A 25 4.05 36.24 17.61
CA ARG A 25 5.42 35.72 17.71
C ARG A 25 5.97 35.63 19.14
N HIS A 26 5.43 36.40 20.09
CA HIS A 26 5.98 36.56 21.44
C HIS A 26 5.00 36.06 22.53
N ARG A 27 4.30 34.95 22.28
CA ARG A 27 3.60 34.30 23.36
C ARG A 27 4.61 33.73 24.35
N PRO A 28 4.45 33.96 25.67
CA PRO A 28 5.35 33.39 26.67
C PRO A 28 5.33 31.85 26.54
N SER A 29 6.51 31.24 26.70
CA SER A 29 6.64 29.81 26.77
C SER A 29 5.77 29.26 27.91
N VAL A 30 5.14 28.11 27.67
CA VAL A 30 4.40 27.41 28.73
C VAL A 30 5.42 26.71 29.60
N ASP A 31 5.33 26.93 30.91
CA ASP A 31 6.12 26.17 31.86
C ASP A 31 5.46 24.79 32.08
N PHE A 32 6.00 23.80 31.41
CA PHE A 32 5.52 22.42 31.52
C PHE A 32 5.71 21.84 32.93
N ALA A 33 6.70 22.34 33.70
CA ALA A 33 6.96 21.84 35.06
C ALA A 33 5.95 22.39 36.07
N ALA A 34 5.47 23.63 35.86
CA ALA A 34 4.49 24.25 36.73
C ALA A 34 3.03 23.84 36.45
N ALA A 35 2.76 23.13 35.33
CA ALA A 35 1.42 22.68 34.98
C ALA A 35 0.97 21.51 35.88
N ALA A 36 -0.32 21.47 36.23
CA ALA A 36 -0.91 20.38 37.01
C ALA A 36 -0.81 19.05 36.26
N ALA A 37 -0.40 17.98 36.92
CA ALA A 37 -0.27 16.66 36.29
C ALA A 37 -1.64 15.99 36.11
N ALA A 38 -1.87 15.44 34.90
CA ALA A 38 -3.06 14.63 34.60
C ALA A 38 -2.89 13.14 35.04
N ASN A 39 -1.64 12.69 35.19
CA ASN A 39 -1.25 11.29 35.52
C ASN A 39 -1.83 10.26 34.53
N ARG A 40 -1.89 10.62 33.28
CA ARG A 40 -2.24 9.77 32.14
C ARG A 40 -1.71 10.38 30.84
N PRO A 41 -1.50 9.58 29.78
CA PRO A 41 -1.17 10.13 28.48
C PRO A 41 -2.34 10.94 27.88
N PRO A 42 -2.07 11.87 26.96
CA PRO A 42 -3.10 12.60 26.24
C PRO A 42 -3.78 11.70 25.20
N SER A 43 -5.06 11.94 24.94
CA SER A 43 -5.73 11.39 23.76
C SER A 43 -5.34 12.22 22.54
N ILE A 44 -4.79 11.55 21.51
CA ILE A 44 -4.41 12.17 20.24
C ILE A 44 -4.98 11.39 19.05
N ARG A 45 -5.25 12.10 17.94
CA ARG A 45 -5.74 11.49 16.71
C ARG A 45 -5.06 12.06 15.47
N PRO A 46 -4.45 11.23 14.59
CA PRO A 46 -4.29 9.77 14.72
C PRO A 46 -3.51 9.38 15.98
N ASP A 47 -3.74 8.13 16.45
CA ASP A 47 -2.96 7.58 17.55
C ASP A 47 -1.54 7.23 17.07
N TYR A 48 -0.61 8.10 17.42
CA TYR A 48 0.82 7.96 17.17
C TYR A 48 1.60 7.73 18.47
N SER A 49 1.00 7.08 19.47
CA SER A 49 1.65 6.72 20.74
C SER A 49 2.30 5.35 20.64
N ASP A 50 3.41 5.13 21.33
CA ASP A 50 4.10 3.84 21.46
C ASP A 50 4.41 3.18 20.11
N THR A 51 4.86 3.98 19.13
CA THR A 51 5.15 3.55 17.77
C THR A 51 6.64 3.58 17.47
N VAL A 52 7.06 2.79 16.47
CA VAL A 52 8.38 2.95 15.85
C VAL A 52 8.23 3.83 14.61
N ILE A 53 9.02 4.90 14.53
CA ILE A 53 8.91 5.94 13.50
C ILE A 53 10.08 5.83 12.52
N PRO A 54 9.85 5.79 11.18
CA PRO A 54 10.94 5.89 10.22
C PRO A 54 11.68 7.23 10.34
N PRO A 55 13.02 7.28 10.31
CA PRO A 55 13.77 8.53 10.45
C PRO A 55 13.54 9.52 9.29
N ASN A 56 13.04 9.06 8.16
CA ASN A 56 12.82 9.85 6.96
C ASN A 56 11.33 10.14 6.65
N ILE A 57 10.40 9.86 7.56
CA ILE A 57 8.97 10.10 7.31
C ILE A 57 8.57 11.56 7.49
N ALA A 58 7.53 12.00 6.76
CA ALA A 58 6.89 13.30 6.96
C ALA A 58 6.35 13.47 8.39
N PRO A 59 6.20 14.70 8.90
CA PRO A 59 5.72 14.93 10.25
C PRO A 59 4.40 14.22 10.57
N LEU A 60 4.33 13.63 11.75
CA LEU A 60 3.15 12.98 12.30
C LEU A 60 2.23 14.03 12.91
N ASN A 61 1.57 14.83 12.08
CA ASN A 61 0.61 15.82 12.56
C ASN A 61 -0.60 15.15 13.21
N PHE A 62 -1.07 15.69 14.32
CA PHE A 62 -2.17 15.10 15.09
C PHE A 62 -3.10 16.16 15.70
N LEU A 63 -4.27 15.72 16.11
CA LEU A 63 -5.22 16.46 16.94
C LEU A 63 -5.04 16.04 18.39
N VAL A 64 -5.04 17.00 19.30
CA VAL A 64 -5.19 16.73 20.73
C VAL A 64 -6.70 16.65 21.04
N GLU A 65 -7.20 15.50 21.47
CA GLU A 65 -8.63 15.29 21.73
C GLU A 65 -9.05 15.69 23.15
N GLU A 66 -8.12 16.26 23.92
CA GLU A 66 -8.40 16.83 25.23
C GLU A 66 -9.13 18.15 25.13
N PRO A 67 -10.20 18.40 25.90
CA PRO A 67 -10.91 19.67 25.88
C PRO A 67 -10.05 20.82 26.42
N GLY A 68 -10.01 21.94 25.72
CA GLY A 68 -9.24 23.10 26.15
C GLY A 68 -9.33 24.29 25.21
N THR A 69 -8.77 25.42 25.65
CA THR A 69 -8.77 26.71 24.94
C THR A 69 -7.42 27.07 24.35
N ASP A 70 -6.34 26.44 24.83
CA ASP A 70 -4.96 26.66 24.34
C ASP A 70 -4.17 25.35 24.53
N TYR A 71 -3.30 25.04 23.59
CA TYR A 71 -2.55 23.80 23.51
C TYR A 71 -1.06 24.10 23.35
N ALA A 72 -0.22 23.48 24.16
CA ALA A 72 1.22 23.55 24.03
C ALA A 72 1.80 22.14 23.87
N VAL A 73 2.66 21.97 22.88
CA VAL A 73 3.31 20.70 22.60
C VAL A 73 4.80 20.91 22.47
N ARG A 74 5.57 20.06 23.13
CA ARG A 74 7.03 20.01 23.02
C ARG A 74 7.42 18.62 22.53
N ILE A 75 8.14 18.58 21.39
CA ILE A 75 8.65 17.34 20.79
C ILE A 75 10.17 17.38 20.92
N GLY A 76 10.73 16.43 21.62
CA GLY A 76 12.16 16.38 21.92
C GLY A 76 12.72 14.97 21.81
N ALA A 77 14.04 14.88 21.71
CA ALA A 77 14.81 13.64 21.75
C ALA A 77 16.18 13.93 22.43
N ALA A 78 17.03 12.91 22.54
CA ALA A 78 18.30 13.03 23.23
C ALA A 78 19.23 14.13 22.65
N ARG A 79 19.14 14.36 21.33
CA ARG A 79 20.01 15.31 20.61
C ARG A 79 19.18 16.33 19.85
N GLY A 80 19.72 17.54 19.72
CA GLY A 80 19.09 18.62 18.96
C GLY A 80 18.16 19.48 19.81
N ARG A 81 17.61 20.52 19.15
CA ARG A 81 16.68 21.45 19.81
C ARG A 81 15.27 20.90 19.73
N ALA A 82 14.56 20.87 20.84
CA ALA A 82 13.15 20.50 20.88
C ALA A 82 12.29 21.43 19.99
N ILE A 83 11.24 20.87 19.44
CA ILE A 83 10.21 21.58 18.66
C ILE A 83 9.11 22.00 19.63
N GLU A 84 8.98 23.28 19.89
CA GLU A 84 7.90 23.84 20.71
C GLU A 84 6.83 24.43 19.82
N LEU A 85 5.58 24.04 20.07
CA LEU A 85 4.39 24.45 19.34
C LEU A 85 3.34 24.96 20.32
N ARG A 86 2.59 25.98 19.90
CA ARG A 86 1.45 26.49 20.64
C ARG A 86 0.30 26.83 19.72
N SER A 87 -0.89 26.39 20.03
CA SER A 87 -2.09 26.57 19.22
C SER A 87 -3.31 26.88 20.09
N ARG A 88 -4.24 27.68 19.54
CA ARG A 88 -5.57 27.91 20.14
C ARG A 88 -6.59 26.85 19.72
N ASN A 89 -6.25 26.01 18.80
CA ASN A 89 -7.05 24.88 18.39
C ASN A 89 -6.26 23.58 18.63
N ALA A 90 -6.96 22.48 18.64
CA ALA A 90 -6.39 21.16 18.92
C ALA A 90 -5.41 20.63 17.84
N HIS A 91 -5.23 21.35 16.72
CA HIS A 91 -4.39 20.91 15.59
C HIS A 91 -2.91 21.16 15.89
N VAL A 92 -2.14 20.10 15.91
CA VAL A 92 -0.67 20.13 16.02
C VAL A 92 -0.08 19.88 14.64
N VAL A 93 0.51 20.94 14.07
CA VAL A 93 1.17 20.89 12.76
C VAL A 93 2.67 21.11 12.96
N ILE A 94 3.45 20.07 12.75
CA ILE A 94 4.88 20.03 13.06
C ILE A 94 5.68 20.61 11.87
N PRO A 95 6.62 21.56 12.11
CA PRO A 95 7.44 22.13 11.04
C PRO A 95 8.37 21.10 10.41
N MET A 96 8.21 20.85 9.10
CA MET A 96 8.91 19.83 8.32
C MET A 96 10.43 19.81 8.52
N THR A 97 11.07 20.97 8.40
CA THR A 97 12.54 21.06 8.48
C THR A 97 13.05 20.67 9.86
N ARG A 98 12.39 21.17 10.94
CA ARG A 98 12.78 20.82 12.32
C ARG A 98 12.53 19.36 12.63
N TRP A 99 11.43 18.81 12.15
CA TRP A 99 11.09 17.40 12.30
C TRP A 99 12.17 16.51 11.70
N ARG A 100 12.53 16.74 10.43
CA ARG A 100 13.58 15.97 9.76
C ARG A 100 14.92 16.06 10.49
N GLN A 101 15.32 17.24 10.91
CA GLN A 101 16.57 17.43 11.66
C GLN A 101 16.55 16.66 12.97
N LEU A 102 15.42 16.67 13.68
CA LEU A 102 15.27 15.97 14.94
C LEU A 102 15.33 14.44 14.75
N LEU A 103 14.60 13.89 13.79
CA LEU A 103 14.61 12.45 13.52
C LEU A 103 15.98 11.97 13.07
N GLU A 104 16.61 12.67 12.12
CA GLU A 104 17.90 12.27 11.58
C GLU A 104 19.01 12.28 12.64
N ALA A 105 19.00 13.24 13.55
CA ALA A 105 19.99 13.35 14.64
C ALA A 105 19.79 12.27 15.72
N ASN A 106 18.65 11.59 15.76
CA ASN A 106 18.26 10.68 16.85
C ASN A 106 17.82 9.30 16.36
N ARG A 107 18.39 8.81 15.27
CA ARG A 107 18.17 7.42 14.85
C ARG A 107 18.52 6.46 15.98
N GLY A 108 17.73 5.42 16.17
CA GLY A 108 17.88 4.45 17.24
C GLY A 108 17.60 4.98 18.65
N GLN A 109 17.01 6.17 18.79
CA GLN A 109 16.71 6.82 20.07
C GLN A 109 15.21 7.09 20.23
N ASP A 110 14.81 7.39 21.45
CA ASP A 110 13.43 7.74 21.76
C ASP A 110 13.12 9.20 21.38
N LEU A 111 11.87 9.39 20.96
CA LEU A 111 11.23 10.68 20.72
C LEU A 111 10.12 10.88 21.76
N SER A 112 10.21 11.94 22.56
CA SER A 112 9.17 12.32 23.52
C SER A 112 8.28 13.43 22.97
N ILE A 113 6.97 13.30 23.19
CA ILE A 113 5.97 14.33 22.89
C ILE A 113 5.25 14.69 24.18
N ASP A 114 5.58 15.86 24.73
CA ASP A 114 4.89 16.43 25.89
C ASP A 114 3.70 17.27 25.42
N VAL A 115 2.55 17.12 26.07
CA VAL A 115 1.33 17.86 25.78
C VAL A 115 0.84 18.55 27.04
N CYS A 116 0.57 19.86 26.93
CA CYS A 116 -0.14 20.64 27.93
C CYS A 116 -1.40 21.25 27.31
N VAL A 117 -2.49 21.22 28.03
CA VAL A 117 -3.77 21.81 27.61
C VAL A 117 -4.24 22.81 28.67
N ARG A 118 -4.69 23.98 28.21
CA ARG A 118 -5.26 25.00 29.08
C ARG A 118 -6.77 24.86 29.13
N GLY A 119 -7.31 24.61 30.31
CA GLY A 119 -8.74 24.55 30.56
C GLY A 119 -9.43 25.92 30.45
N GLU A 120 -10.75 25.92 30.52
CA GLU A 120 -11.59 27.14 30.58
C GLU A 120 -11.33 27.96 31.84
N ASP A 121 -10.90 27.32 32.92
CA ASP A 121 -10.48 27.94 34.18
C ASP A 121 -9.13 28.69 34.07
N GLY A 122 -8.49 28.62 32.91
CA GLY A 122 -7.21 29.25 32.61
C GLY A 122 -5.98 28.52 33.14
N ARG A 123 -6.13 27.37 33.78
CA ARG A 123 -5.03 26.55 34.30
C ARG A 123 -4.49 25.60 33.24
N TRP A 124 -3.18 25.35 33.32
CA TRP A 124 -2.52 24.37 32.45
C TRP A 124 -2.51 22.99 33.11
N THR A 125 -2.87 21.96 32.35
CA THR A 125 -2.76 20.55 32.70
C THR A 125 -1.73 19.91 31.80
N ARG A 126 -0.73 19.24 32.38
CA ARG A 126 0.30 18.47 31.68
C ARG A 126 -0.08 17.00 31.69
N PHE A 127 -0.03 16.36 30.55
CA PHE A 127 -0.22 14.93 30.37
C PHE A 127 1.12 14.20 30.45
N ASP A 128 1.08 12.89 30.73
CA ASP A 128 2.25 12.03 30.67
C ASP A 128 2.80 12.02 29.24
N PRO A 129 4.13 12.00 29.04
CA PRO A 129 4.71 12.09 27.72
C PRO A 129 4.37 10.86 26.87
N ILE A 130 4.08 11.08 25.58
CA ILE A 130 4.04 10.03 24.58
C ILE A 130 5.50 9.73 24.20
N VAL A 131 5.90 8.46 24.24
CA VAL A 131 7.23 8.03 23.83
C VAL A 131 7.13 7.17 22.58
N ASN A 132 7.94 7.49 21.57
CA ASN A 132 8.05 6.75 20.33
C ASN A 132 9.53 6.41 20.09
N ALA A 133 9.83 5.27 19.48
CA ALA A 133 11.18 4.96 19.04
C ALA A 133 11.42 5.47 17.61
N ILE A 134 12.57 6.09 17.36
CA ILE A 134 13.03 6.40 15.99
C ILE A 134 13.86 5.22 15.52
N ALA A 135 13.46 4.56 14.45
CA ALA A 135 14.22 3.45 13.89
C ALA A 135 15.59 3.92 13.35
N ASP A 136 16.57 3.02 13.33
CA ASP A 136 17.81 3.21 12.58
C ASP A 136 17.55 3.10 11.07
N ASP A 137 16.63 2.23 10.69
CA ASP A 137 16.32 1.88 9.32
C ASP A 137 15.34 2.88 8.70
N ALA A 138 15.72 3.47 7.58
CA ALA A 138 14.82 4.30 6.79
C ALA A 138 13.75 3.44 6.08
N ILE A 139 12.55 3.98 5.91
CA ILE A 139 11.54 3.42 4.99
C ILE A 139 11.84 3.90 3.56
N ASP A 140 11.37 3.17 2.55
CA ASP A 140 11.47 3.60 1.16
C ASP A 140 10.87 5.00 0.97
N ASN A 141 11.45 5.78 0.06
CA ASN A 141 11.08 7.18 -0.09
C ASN A 141 9.69 7.40 -0.69
N TYR A 142 9.15 6.44 -1.40
CA TYR A 142 7.89 6.56 -2.12
C TYR A 142 6.91 5.44 -1.76
N LEU A 143 5.63 5.78 -1.83
CA LEU A 143 4.52 4.85 -1.72
C LEU A 143 3.62 5.01 -2.95
N PHE A 144 3.40 3.91 -3.67
CA PHE A 144 2.40 3.82 -4.72
C PHE A 144 1.11 3.26 -4.14
N TYR A 145 -0.03 3.71 -4.64
CA TYR A 145 -1.34 3.20 -4.25
C TYR A 145 -2.41 3.57 -5.26
N ARG A 146 -3.44 2.77 -5.28
CA ARG A 146 -4.67 3.06 -6.01
C ARG A 146 -5.69 3.70 -5.07
N LEU A 147 -6.33 4.79 -5.51
CA LEU A 147 -7.48 5.37 -4.84
C LEU A 147 -8.76 5.02 -5.59
N ILE A 148 -9.71 4.44 -4.88
CA ILE A 148 -11.02 4.05 -5.38
C ILE A 148 -12.11 4.43 -4.38
N ARG A 149 -13.38 4.44 -4.84
CA ARG A 149 -14.52 4.53 -3.93
C ARG A 149 -14.79 3.18 -3.25
N PRO A 150 -15.21 3.14 -1.98
CA PRO A 150 -15.35 1.87 -1.24
C PRO A 150 -16.52 1.03 -1.77
N ILE A 151 -17.61 1.66 -2.20
CA ILE A 151 -18.85 1.01 -2.62
C ILE A 151 -19.11 1.37 -4.06
N HIS A 152 -18.47 0.69 -5.02
CA HIS A 152 -18.67 1.09 -6.39
C HIS A 152 -18.58 -0.06 -7.38
N THR A 153 -19.63 -0.20 -8.18
CA THR A 153 -19.71 -1.15 -9.28
C THR A 153 -19.12 -0.60 -10.58
N VAL A 154 -18.96 0.72 -10.67
CA VAL A 154 -18.51 1.41 -11.87
C VAL A 154 -17.17 2.09 -11.62
N TYR A 155 -16.29 2.04 -12.60
CA TYR A 155 -14.93 2.60 -12.54
C TYR A 155 -14.92 4.13 -12.71
N VAL A 156 -15.62 4.87 -11.85
CA VAL A 156 -15.83 6.32 -12.00
C VAL A 156 -14.66 7.14 -11.57
N ASP A 157 -13.79 6.79 -10.76
CA ASP A 157 -12.65 7.58 -10.28
C ASP A 157 -11.60 6.62 -9.71
N VAL A 158 -10.95 5.91 -10.63
CA VAL A 158 -9.92 4.93 -10.29
C VAL A 158 -8.60 5.46 -10.78
N ASN A 159 -7.71 5.79 -9.87
CA ASN A 159 -6.44 6.40 -10.18
C ASN A 159 -5.33 5.75 -9.37
N ILE A 160 -4.14 5.68 -9.96
CA ILE A 160 -2.91 5.30 -9.25
C ILE A 160 -2.11 6.57 -8.98
N TYR A 161 -1.71 6.73 -7.73
CA TYR A 161 -0.88 7.82 -7.23
C TYR A 161 0.45 7.28 -6.70
N GLN A 162 1.41 8.17 -6.64
CA GLN A 162 2.64 8.00 -5.88
C GLN A 162 2.80 9.16 -4.91
N ARG A 163 3.37 8.89 -3.76
CA ARG A 163 3.59 9.86 -2.71
C ARG A 163 5.03 9.79 -2.20
N ASP A 164 5.67 10.96 -2.08
CA ASP A 164 6.94 11.10 -1.37
C ASP A 164 6.66 11.04 0.15
N LEU A 165 7.10 9.96 0.80
CA LEU A 165 6.87 9.73 2.23
C LEU A 165 7.66 10.69 3.12
N ARG A 166 8.71 11.32 2.61
CA ARG A 166 9.49 12.35 3.31
C ARG A 166 8.76 13.67 3.40
N THR A 167 7.68 13.82 2.63
CA THR A 167 6.83 14.99 2.54
C THR A 167 5.37 14.59 2.47
N TYR A 168 4.50 15.53 2.14
CA TYR A 168 3.10 15.24 1.81
C TYR A 168 2.84 15.34 0.30
N ALA A 169 3.89 15.42 -0.52
CA ALA A 169 3.75 15.56 -1.96
C ALA A 169 3.21 14.27 -2.58
N GLU A 170 2.08 14.40 -3.24
CA GLU A 170 1.39 13.34 -3.98
C GLU A 170 1.34 13.72 -5.45
N SER A 171 1.57 12.78 -6.33
CA SER A 171 1.44 12.98 -7.77
C SER A 171 0.73 11.82 -8.45
N LEU A 172 0.04 12.13 -9.54
CA LEU A 172 -0.72 11.18 -10.33
C LEU A 172 0.21 10.35 -11.22
N VAL A 173 0.16 9.04 -11.07
CA VAL A 173 0.83 8.09 -11.99
C VAL A 173 -0.05 7.86 -13.21
N VAL A 174 -1.30 7.45 -13.02
CA VAL A 174 -2.27 7.28 -14.11
C VAL A 174 -3.70 7.48 -13.63
N SER A 175 -4.51 8.12 -14.46
CA SER A 175 -5.94 8.29 -14.24
C SER A 175 -6.75 7.50 -15.26
N ASN A 176 -7.83 6.85 -14.82
CA ASN A 176 -8.75 6.20 -15.74
C ASN A 176 -9.48 7.18 -16.68
N ARG A 177 -9.55 8.46 -16.33
CA ARG A 177 -10.06 9.51 -17.22
C ARG A 177 -9.24 9.67 -18.49
N SER A 178 -7.97 9.30 -18.45
CA SER A 178 -7.07 9.38 -19.62
C SER A 178 -7.40 8.37 -20.74
N PHE A 179 -8.26 7.38 -20.47
CA PHE A 179 -8.69 6.37 -21.44
C PHE A 179 -10.18 6.00 -21.33
N GLY A 180 -11.03 6.98 -21.09
CA GLY A 180 -12.47 6.80 -21.21
C GLY A 180 -13.20 6.26 -19.97
N GLY A 181 -12.54 6.12 -18.82
CA GLY A 181 -13.18 5.76 -17.56
C GLY A 181 -13.16 4.25 -17.24
N GLY A 182 -12.28 3.48 -17.86
CA GLY A 182 -12.08 2.05 -17.53
C GLY A 182 -11.40 1.82 -16.18
N CYS A 183 -11.18 0.57 -15.83
CA CYS A 183 -10.44 0.19 -14.64
C CYS A 183 -8.93 0.30 -14.87
N VAL A 184 -8.20 0.91 -13.93
CA VAL A 184 -6.78 0.72 -13.74
C VAL A 184 -6.60 -0.13 -12.51
N ASN A 185 -6.05 -1.32 -12.68
CA ASN A 185 -5.99 -2.30 -11.60
C ASN A 185 -4.57 -2.84 -11.40
N CYS A 186 -4.31 -3.40 -10.20
CA CYS A 186 -3.18 -4.26 -9.88
C CYS A 186 -1.85 -3.76 -10.44
N HIS A 187 -1.45 -2.52 -10.07
CA HIS A 187 -0.07 -2.10 -10.30
C HIS A 187 0.87 -2.96 -9.44
N THR A 188 1.98 -3.34 -10.01
CA THR A 188 3.03 -4.08 -9.30
C THR A 188 4.38 -3.54 -9.75
N LEU A 189 5.23 -3.22 -8.80
CA LEU A 189 6.60 -2.83 -9.04
C LEU A 189 7.50 -4.08 -9.04
N ALA A 190 8.59 -4.09 -9.79
CA ALA A 190 9.70 -4.97 -9.47
C ALA A 190 10.13 -4.67 -8.02
N PRO A 191 10.66 -5.60 -7.22
CA PRO A 191 10.83 -5.40 -5.79
C PRO A 191 11.38 -4.01 -5.47
N ASN A 192 10.49 -3.12 -5.00
CA ASN A 192 10.71 -1.71 -4.64
C ASN A 192 11.33 -0.80 -5.74
N HIS A 193 11.45 -1.28 -6.99
CA HIS A 193 12.10 -0.55 -8.09
C HIS A 193 11.08 -0.11 -9.14
N PRO A 194 10.63 1.15 -9.15
CA PRO A 194 9.56 1.63 -10.03
C PRO A 194 9.99 1.77 -11.50
N GLY A 195 11.27 1.61 -11.81
CA GLY A 195 11.76 1.52 -13.20
C GLY A 195 11.19 0.33 -13.96
N ARG A 196 10.68 -0.67 -13.23
CA ARG A 196 9.97 -1.82 -13.77
C ARG A 196 8.62 -1.93 -13.07
N MET A 197 7.59 -1.52 -13.77
CA MET A 197 6.22 -1.46 -13.27
C MET A 197 5.27 -2.08 -14.27
N ILE A 198 4.22 -2.68 -13.76
CA ILE A 198 3.09 -3.15 -14.56
C ILE A 198 1.80 -2.52 -14.07
N LEU A 199 0.89 -2.27 -14.98
CA LEU A 199 -0.49 -1.87 -14.74
C LEU A 199 -1.40 -2.74 -15.59
N GLN A 200 -2.53 -3.15 -15.02
CA GLN A 200 -3.60 -3.77 -15.78
C GLN A 200 -4.68 -2.74 -16.10
N THR A 201 -5.12 -2.67 -17.35
CA THR A 201 -6.21 -1.79 -17.76
C THR A 201 -7.36 -2.58 -18.36
N ARG A 202 -8.58 -2.18 -18.03
CA ARG A 202 -9.83 -2.82 -18.47
C ARG A 202 -10.87 -1.76 -18.80
N GLY A 203 -11.47 -1.85 -19.96
CA GLY A 203 -12.55 -0.98 -20.33
C GLY A 203 -12.82 -0.99 -21.82
N VAL A 204 -14.05 -0.71 -22.18
CA VAL A 204 -14.46 -0.46 -23.57
C VAL A 204 -15.25 0.84 -23.57
N LYS A 205 -14.90 1.75 -24.47
CA LYS A 205 -15.64 2.99 -24.68
C LYS A 205 -15.72 3.28 -26.15
N ASP A 206 -16.93 3.61 -26.62
CA ASP A 206 -17.19 3.95 -28.03
C ASP A 206 -16.66 2.87 -29.00
N GLY A 207 -16.79 1.59 -28.64
CA GLY A 207 -16.30 0.44 -29.41
C GLY A 207 -14.79 0.20 -29.35
N VAL A 208 -14.03 1.06 -28.67
CA VAL A 208 -12.57 0.90 -28.49
C VAL A 208 -12.25 0.16 -27.20
N SER A 209 -11.49 -0.92 -27.32
CA SER A 209 -11.00 -1.68 -26.17
C SER A 209 -9.70 -1.07 -25.62
N TYR A 210 -9.71 -0.79 -24.32
CA TYR A 210 -8.52 -0.34 -23.57
C TYR A 210 -7.92 -1.45 -22.70
N ASN A 211 -8.37 -2.69 -22.93
CA ASN A 211 -7.82 -3.84 -22.23
C ASN A 211 -6.36 -4.03 -22.56
N GLY A 212 -5.55 -4.33 -21.57
CA GLY A 212 -4.14 -4.58 -21.78
C GLY A 212 -3.32 -4.57 -20.50
N MET A 213 -2.17 -5.16 -20.62
CA MET A 213 -1.09 -5.10 -19.64
C MET A 213 -0.11 -4.00 -20.09
N ILE A 214 0.04 -2.96 -19.29
CA ILE A 214 0.98 -1.86 -19.56
C ILE A 214 2.26 -2.16 -18.81
N VAL A 215 3.30 -2.46 -19.55
CA VAL A 215 4.63 -2.77 -19.02
C VAL A 215 5.50 -1.53 -19.14
N VAL A 216 6.06 -1.09 -18.02
CA VAL A 216 7.06 0.00 -17.97
C VAL A 216 8.41 -0.63 -17.63
N ARG A 217 9.42 -0.35 -18.45
CA ARG A 217 10.81 -0.77 -18.22
C ARG A 217 11.72 0.41 -18.50
N ASP A 218 12.40 0.90 -17.48
CA ASP A 218 13.41 1.96 -17.56
C ASP A 218 12.95 3.21 -18.35
N GLY A 219 11.65 3.57 -18.19
CA GLY A 219 11.00 4.72 -18.83
C GLY A 219 10.30 4.40 -20.16
N GLU A 220 10.58 3.28 -20.77
CA GLU A 220 9.82 2.79 -21.93
C GLU A 220 8.47 2.22 -21.48
N VAL A 221 7.43 2.50 -22.27
CA VAL A 221 6.06 2.06 -21.97
C VAL A 221 5.54 1.24 -23.14
N LYS A 222 5.24 -0.03 -22.88
CA LYS A 222 4.68 -0.96 -23.84
C LYS A 222 3.30 -1.42 -23.41
N LYS A 223 2.37 -1.53 -24.35
CA LYS A 223 1.09 -2.21 -24.15
C LYS A 223 1.17 -3.63 -24.71
N VAL A 224 0.86 -4.60 -23.88
CA VAL A 224 0.70 -6.01 -24.28
C VAL A 224 -0.79 -6.31 -24.35
N ASP A 225 -1.27 -6.81 -25.47
CA ASP A 225 -2.67 -7.20 -25.62
C ASP A 225 -2.94 -8.46 -24.79
N THR A 226 -3.86 -8.37 -23.86
CA THR A 226 -4.21 -9.51 -22.99
C THR A 226 -4.81 -10.68 -23.73
N ARG A 227 -5.39 -10.46 -24.94
CA ARG A 227 -5.89 -11.55 -25.79
C ARG A 227 -4.79 -12.46 -26.30
N THR A 228 -3.56 -11.95 -26.41
CA THR A 228 -2.40 -12.71 -26.85
C THR A 228 -1.73 -13.48 -25.73
N LEU A 229 -2.15 -13.23 -24.49
CA LEU A 229 -1.72 -13.99 -23.34
C LEU A 229 -2.53 -15.29 -23.16
N VAL A 230 -3.38 -15.62 -24.13
CA VAL A 230 -4.28 -16.78 -24.16
C VAL A 230 -3.61 -17.93 -24.89
N ARG A 231 -3.84 -19.16 -24.41
CA ARG A 231 -3.48 -20.37 -25.16
C ARG A 231 -4.39 -20.54 -26.38
N PRO A 232 -3.82 -20.65 -27.59
CA PRO A 232 -4.60 -20.69 -28.83
C PRO A 232 -5.42 -21.96 -29.05
N ASP A 233 -5.09 -23.04 -28.38
CA ASP A 233 -5.52 -24.43 -28.69
C ASP A 233 -6.55 -25.00 -27.70
N GLU A 234 -6.94 -24.25 -26.70
CA GLU A 234 -7.94 -24.69 -25.71
C GLU A 234 -9.31 -24.03 -25.94
N SER A 235 -9.89 -24.25 -27.15
CA SER A 235 -11.14 -23.63 -27.56
C SER A 235 -12.35 -23.90 -26.65
N ASP A 236 -12.35 -25.00 -25.90
CA ASP A 236 -13.42 -25.34 -24.96
C ASP A 236 -13.19 -24.88 -23.53
N ARG A 237 -11.97 -24.59 -23.17
CA ARG A 237 -11.69 -24.11 -21.82
C ARG A 237 -11.78 -22.60 -21.66
N GLY A 238 -11.79 -21.85 -22.73
CA GLY A 238 -12.11 -20.40 -22.81
C GLY A 238 -11.50 -19.50 -21.74
N ARG A 239 -10.59 -20.04 -20.95
CA ARG A 239 -10.24 -19.58 -19.62
C ARG A 239 -9.41 -18.34 -19.66
N ILE A 240 -8.25 -18.42 -20.28
CA ILE A 240 -7.39 -17.27 -20.38
C ILE A 240 -7.90 -16.27 -21.42
N GLY A 241 -8.72 -16.71 -22.41
CA GLY A 241 -9.27 -15.86 -23.47
C GLY A 241 -10.31 -14.85 -23.01
N LYS A 242 -11.02 -15.15 -21.96
CA LYS A 242 -11.97 -14.25 -21.31
C LYS A 242 -11.42 -13.66 -20.02
N ALA A 243 -10.48 -14.35 -19.37
CA ALA A 243 -9.82 -13.93 -18.17
C ALA A 243 -8.76 -12.89 -18.51
N MET A 244 -8.75 -11.81 -17.77
CA MET A 244 -7.74 -10.77 -17.91
C MET A 244 -6.63 -11.01 -16.90
N ALA A 245 -5.37 -10.74 -17.30
CA ALA A 245 -4.26 -10.74 -16.37
C ALA A 245 -4.61 -9.85 -15.17
N ALA A 246 -4.41 -10.37 -13.96
CA ALA A 246 -4.79 -9.73 -12.73
C ALA A 246 -3.57 -9.49 -11.83
N TYR A 247 -3.29 -10.39 -10.92
CA TYR A 247 -2.18 -10.26 -9.98
C TYR A 247 -0.89 -10.65 -10.65
N SER A 248 0.18 -9.92 -10.35
CA SER A 248 1.46 -10.16 -11.01
C SER A 248 2.65 -9.89 -10.10
N ALA A 249 3.76 -10.54 -10.40
CA ALA A 249 5.02 -10.37 -9.70
C ALA A 249 6.20 -10.42 -10.68
N TRP A 250 7.08 -9.44 -10.60
CA TRP A 250 8.32 -9.43 -11.34
C TRP A 250 9.32 -10.42 -10.73
N HIS A 251 9.91 -11.23 -11.58
CA HIS A 251 11.10 -11.98 -11.21
C HIS A 251 12.25 -11.00 -10.90
N PRO A 252 13.15 -11.28 -9.94
CA PRO A 252 14.22 -10.37 -9.56
C PRO A 252 15.15 -9.95 -10.71
N ASN A 253 15.29 -10.78 -11.77
CA ASN A 253 16.06 -10.39 -12.96
C ASN A 253 15.41 -9.25 -13.77
N GLY A 254 14.13 -8.93 -13.50
CA GLY A 254 13.38 -7.86 -14.15
C GLY A 254 13.05 -8.10 -15.64
N GLN A 255 13.13 -9.34 -16.10
CA GLN A 255 12.82 -9.74 -17.48
C GLN A 255 11.58 -10.63 -17.57
N ILE A 256 11.22 -11.29 -16.47
CA ILE A 256 10.12 -12.24 -16.39
C ILE A 256 9.06 -11.70 -15.44
N LEU A 257 7.81 -11.77 -15.85
CA LEU A 257 6.65 -11.40 -15.06
C LEU A 257 5.74 -12.62 -14.90
N ALA A 258 5.58 -13.12 -13.67
CA ALA A 258 4.50 -14.05 -13.36
C ALA A 258 3.19 -13.27 -13.25
N PHE A 259 2.11 -13.79 -13.82
CA PHE A 259 0.78 -13.19 -13.70
C PHE A 259 -0.29 -14.26 -13.57
N SER A 260 -1.39 -13.92 -12.91
CA SER A 260 -2.59 -14.76 -12.87
C SER A 260 -3.62 -14.25 -13.87
N ALA A 261 -4.30 -15.18 -14.51
CA ALA A 261 -5.46 -14.92 -15.35
C ALA A 261 -6.70 -15.46 -14.64
N ASN A 262 -7.54 -14.55 -14.13
CA ASN A 262 -8.68 -14.90 -13.30
C ASN A 262 -10.00 -14.64 -14.05
N ASP A 263 -10.92 -15.60 -14.04
CA ASP A 263 -12.35 -15.41 -14.31
C ASP A 263 -13.08 -15.30 -12.99
N ILE A 264 -13.54 -14.10 -12.66
CA ILE A 264 -14.14 -13.79 -11.37
C ILE A 264 -15.65 -13.60 -11.46
N PHE A 265 -16.35 -13.95 -10.40
CA PHE A 265 -17.73 -13.54 -10.16
C PHE A 265 -17.78 -12.58 -8.96
N GLN A 266 -18.51 -11.49 -9.13
CA GLN A 266 -18.61 -10.43 -8.14
C GLN A 266 -20.04 -10.29 -7.64
N PHE A 267 -20.22 -10.43 -6.33
CA PHE A 267 -21.49 -10.16 -5.66
C PHE A 267 -21.54 -8.73 -5.18
N PHE A 268 -22.73 -8.14 -5.21
CA PHE A 268 -23.01 -6.84 -4.64
C PHE A 268 -24.09 -6.97 -3.59
N HIS A 269 -23.83 -6.47 -2.40
CA HIS A 269 -24.76 -6.47 -1.28
C HIS A 269 -25.35 -5.09 -1.06
N ALA A 270 -26.61 -5.05 -0.62
CA ALA A 270 -27.31 -3.81 -0.40
C ALA A 270 -26.99 -3.18 0.97
N VAL A 271 -26.71 -3.98 1.99
CA VAL A 271 -26.51 -3.53 3.38
C VAL A 271 -25.39 -4.33 4.06
N GLY A 272 -24.51 -3.65 4.75
CA GLY A 272 -23.45 -4.23 5.57
C GLY A 272 -22.21 -4.60 4.78
N GLU A 273 -22.20 -5.76 4.15
CA GLU A 273 -21.12 -6.16 3.26
C GLU A 273 -21.30 -5.55 1.88
N VAL A 274 -20.24 -4.94 1.44
CA VAL A 274 -20.24 -4.14 0.23
C VAL A 274 -20.12 -4.99 -1.01
N ARG A 275 -19.26 -6.01 -0.96
CA ARG A 275 -18.92 -6.92 -2.06
C ARG A 275 -18.38 -8.23 -1.53
N ASP A 276 -18.55 -9.25 -2.34
CA ASP A 276 -17.77 -10.47 -2.26
C ASP A 276 -17.38 -10.89 -3.67
N VAL A 277 -16.24 -11.55 -3.81
CA VAL A 277 -15.69 -11.96 -5.09
C VAL A 277 -15.12 -13.34 -4.95
N PHE A 278 -15.37 -14.21 -5.93
CA PHE A 278 -14.71 -15.50 -6.00
C PHE A 278 -14.18 -15.79 -7.41
N ASP A 279 -13.10 -16.55 -7.47
CA ASP A 279 -12.56 -17.06 -8.72
C ASP A 279 -13.38 -18.26 -9.17
N ARG A 280 -13.91 -18.21 -10.40
CA ARG A 280 -14.48 -19.36 -11.07
C ARG A 280 -13.38 -20.22 -11.68
N GLU A 281 -12.37 -19.55 -12.21
CA GLU A 281 -11.19 -20.12 -12.83
C GLU A 281 -10.01 -19.17 -12.65
N SER A 282 -8.83 -19.72 -12.42
CA SER A 282 -7.60 -18.94 -12.41
C SER A 282 -6.38 -19.83 -12.67
N ASP A 283 -5.49 -19.35 -13.54
CA ASP A 283 -4.24 -20.00 -13.92
C ASP A 283 -3.07 -19.02 -13.82
N LEU A 284 -1.85 -19.53 -13.67
CA LEU A 284 -0.63 -18.72 -13.72
C LEU A 284 0.13 -18.94 -15.02
N ALA A 285 0.77 -17.87 -15.47
CA ALA A 285 1.70 -17.89 -16.60
C ALA A 285 2.86 -16.91 -16.40
N LEU A 286 3.92 -17.09 -17.17
CA LEU A 286 5.08 -16.19 -17.23
C LEU A 286 5.08 -15.43 -18.55
N TYR A 287 5.21 -14.11 -18.48
CA TYR A 287 5.49 -13.26 -19.62
C TYR A 287 6.98 -12.91 -19.64
N HIS A 288 7.67 -13.22 -20.74
CA HIS A 288 9.07 -12.91 -21.00
C HIS A 288 9.15 -11.61 -21.78
N ALA A 289 9.49 -10.53 -21.10
CA ALA A 289 9.35 -9.17 -21.63
C ALA A 289 10.30 -8.85 -22.81
N ASP A 290 11.45 -9.50 -22.90
CA ASP A 290 12.41 -9.29 -23.99
C ASP A 290 12.01 -10.07 -25.25
N ALA A 291 11.48 -11.28 -25.07
CA ALA A 291 11.11 -12.18 -26.17
C ALA A 291 9.66 -12.01 -26.63
N ASP A 292 8.82 -11.26 -25.89
CA ASP A 292 7.38 -11.19 -26.13
C ASP A 292 6.70 -12.57 -26.16
N THR A 293 7.10 -13.45 -25.26
CA THR A 293 6.56 -14.79 -25.19
C THR A 293 5.88 -15.06 -23.87
N VAL A 294 4.93 -15.99 -23.86
CA VAL A 294 4.24 -16.48 -22.68
C VAL A 294 4.51 -17.97 -22.54
N THR A 295 4.86 -18.38 -21.32
CA THR A 295 5.05 -19.79 -20.96
C THR A 295 4.24 -20.12 -19.72
N THR A 296 3.90 -21.38 -19.56
CA THR A 296 3.32 -21.93 -18.33
C THR A 296 3.72 -23.39 -18.20
N THR A 297 3.34 -24.04 -17.11
CA THR A 297 3.47 -25.48 -16.90
C THR A 297 2.17 -26.05 -16.35
N PRO A 298 1.86 -27.33 -16.57
CA PRO A 298 0.67 -27.96 -15.97
C PRO A 298 0.57 -27.83 -14.45
N ASP A 299 1.70 -27.65 -13.77
CA ASP A 299 1.74 -27.54 -12.30
C ASP A 299 1.21 -26.19 -11.76
N ILE A 300 1.10 -25.16 -12.59
CA ILE A 300 0.59 -23.81 -12.22
C ILE A 300 -0.59 -23.34 -13.10
N SER A 301 -1.14 -24.25 -13.93
CA SER A 301 -2.32 -24.00 -14.76
C SER A 301 -3.16 -25.27 -14.85
N ARG A 302 -3.54 -25.79 -13.69
CA ARG A 302 -4.25 -27.05 -13.53
C ARG A 302 -5.75 -26.88 -13.76
N PRO A 303 -6.39 -27.76 -14.55
CA PRO A 303 -7.84 -27.66 -14.79
C PRO A 303 -8.70 -27.95 -13.56
N ASP A 304 -8.14 -28.59 -12.55
CA ASP A 304 -8.79 -28.99 -11.30
C ASP A 304 -8.40 -28.10 -10.10
N ARG A 305 -7.64 -27.02 -10.35
CA ARG A 305 -7.21 -26.06 -9.32
C ARG A 305 -7.45 -24.64 -9.77
N LEU A 306 -7.41 -23.75 -8.79
CA LEU A 306 -7.34 -22.30 -8.95
C LEU A 306 -5.94 -21.86 -8.53
N GLU A 307 -5.21 -21.16 -9.37
CA GLU A 307 -3.88 -20.61 -9.06
C GLU A 307 -3.88 -19.09 -9.22
N THR A 308 -3.45 -18.38 -8.17
CA THR A 308 -3.48 -16.92 -8.16
C THR A 308 -2.40 -16.35 -7.23
N PHE A 309 -2.22 -15.02 -7.21
CA PHE A 309 -1.27 -14.28 -6.37
C PHE A 309 0.17 -14.78 -6.45
N PRO A 310 0.81 -14.72 -7.62
CA PRO A 310 2.20 -15.11 -7.75
C PRO A 310 3.12 -14.18 -6.95
N ALA A 311 4.19 -14.74 -6.36
CA ALA A 311 5.25 -14.00 -5.68
C ALA A 311 6.59 -14.73 -5.82
N TRP A 312 7.63 -14.05 -6.25
CA TRP A 312 8.96 -14.65 -6.37
C TRP A 312 9.73 -14.60 -5.06
N SER A 313 10.57 -15.60 -4.83
CA SER A 313 11.65 -15.49 -3.85
C SER A 313 12.66 -14.43 -4.31
N PRO A 314 13.39 -13.75 -3.39
CA PRO A 314 14.36 -12.71 -3.76
C PRO A 314 15.49 -13.18 -4.66
N ASP A 315 15.85 -14.47 -4.57
CA ASP A 315 16.85 -15.12 -5.43
C ASP A 315 16.28 -15.59 -6.78
N GLY A 316 14.95 -15.49 -6.98
CA GLY A 316 14.24 -15.90 -8.20
C GLY A 316 14.10 -17.40 -8.39
N ARG A 317 14.54 -18.21 -7.44
CA ARG A 317 14.53 -19.69 -7.60
C ARG A 317 13.18 -20.33 -7.32
N PHE A 318 12.29 -19.65 -6.64
CA PHE A 318 10.96 -20.16 -6.30
C PHE A 318 9.87 -19.16 -6.67
N LEU A 319 8.81 -19.66 -7.28
CA LEU A 319 7.55 -18.96 -7.44
C LEU A 319 6.58 -19.46 -6.38
N TYR A 320 6.19 -18.60 -5.45
CA TYR A 320 5.12 -18.84 -4.48
C TYR A 320 3.79 -18.39 -5.07
N PHE A 321 2.71 -19.05 -4.68
CA PHE A 321 1.36 -18.70 -5.13
C PHE A 321 0.28 -19.32 -4.24
N SER A 322 -0.94 -18.84 -4.38
CA SER A 322 -2.11 -19.41 -3.71
C SER A 322 -2.84 -20.36 -4.64
N SER A 323 -3.22 -21.57 -4.15
CA SER A 323 -3.95 -22.53 -4.95
C SER A 323 -5.07 -23.21 -4.16
N ALA A 324 -6.24 -23.39 -4.80
CA ALA A 324 -7.42 -24.01 -4.17
C ALA A 324 -8.13 -24.98 -5.12
N GLU A 325 -8.92 -25.89 -4.57
CA GLU A 325 -9.91 -26.64 -5.34
C GLU A 325 -11.07 -25.72 -5.72
N PRO A 326 -11.49 -25.67 -6.99
CA PRO A 326 -12.66 -24.92 -7.40
C PRO A 326 -13.94 -25.52 -6.76
N ARG A 327 -14.88 -24.64 -6.40
CA ARG A 327 -16.19 -25.02 -5.89
C ARG A 327 -17.29 -24.35 -6.71
N PRO A 328 -18.50 -24.94 -6.76
CA PRO A 328 -19.66 -24.23 -7.33
C PRO A 328 -19.91 -22.89 -6.64
N GLN A 329 -20.49 -21.93 -7.35
CA GLN A 329 -20.79 -20.60 -6.80
C GLN A 329 -21.55 -20.65 -5.47
N SER A 330 -22.48 -21.60 -5.30
CA SER A 330 -23.23 -21.77 -4.05
C SER A 330 -22.36 -22.18 -2.84
N GLN A 331 -21.17 -22.68 -3.10
CA GLN A 331 -20.19 -23.13 -2.09
C GLN A 331 -18.94 -22.22 -2.05
N HIS A 332 -18.97 -21.03 -2.61
CA HIS A 332 -17.80 -20.14 -2.70
C HIS A 332 -17.16 -19.86 -1.33
N LYS A 333 -17.91 -19.89 -0.23
CA LYS A 333 -17.40 -19.74 1.14
C LYS A 333 -16.68 -20.96 1.69
N GLU A 334 -16.66 -22.06 0.94
CA GLU A 334 -15.90 -23.27 1.29
C GLU A 334 -14.51 -23.29 0.64
N VAL A 335 -14.27 -22.38 -0.33
CA VAL A 335 -12.97 -22.28 -1.02
C VAL A 335 -11.91 -21.77 -0.05
N ARG A 336 -10.84 -22.54 0.12
CA ARG A 336 -9.67 -22.16 0.90
C ARG A 336 -8.41 -22.41 0.11
N TYR A 337 -7.59 -21.39 0.00
CA TYR A 337 -6.35 -21.45 -0.74
C TYR A 337 -5.21 -21.95 0.14
N ASP A 338 -4.44 -22.88 -0.39
CA ASP A 338 -3.16 -23.32 0.14
C ASP A 338 -2.06 -22.36 -0.31
N LEU A 339 -0.99 -22.22 0.45
CA LEU A 339 0.25 -21.60 0.00
C LEU A 339 1.12 -22.66 -0.66
N MET A 340 1.42 -22.46 -1.94
CA MET A 340 2.23 -23.35 -2.77
C MET A 340 3.54 -22.69 -3.17
N ARG A 341 4.54 -23.46 -3.57
CA ARG A 341 5.71 -23.00 -4.32
C ARG A 341 6.16 -24.00 -5.36
N ILE A 342 6.82 -23.52 -6.39
CA ILE A 342 7.44 -24.32 -7.43
C ILE A 342 8.83 -23.76 -7.75
N GLY A 343 9.81 -24.63 -7.96
CA GLY A 343 11.15 -24.22 -8.38
C GLY A 343 11.16 -23.69 -9.82
N TYR A 344 12.02 -22.72 -10.11
CA TYR A 344 12.21 -22.17 -11.46
C TYR A 344 13.66 -21.75 -11.69
N ASP A 345 14.20 -22.14 -12.83
CA ASP A 345 15.50 -21.69 -13.32
C ASP A 345 15.30 -20.71 -14.48
N ALA A 346 15.56 -19.43 -14.24
CA ALA A 346 15.38 -18.38 -15.23
C ALA A 346 16.36 -18.46 -16.40
N ALA A 347 17.50 -19.14 -16.25
CA ALA A 347 18.49 -19.29 -17.32
C ALA A 347 18.07 -20.33 -18.35
N THR A 348 17.45 -21.41 -17.90
CA THR A 348 17.02 -22.52 -18.75
C THR A 348 15.51 -22.56 -19.02
N GLY A 349 14.72 -21.79 -18.24
CA GLY A 349 13.25 -21.81 -18.27
C GLY A 349 12.64 -23.08 -17.68
N ARG A 350 13.41 -23.90 -16.98
CA ARG A 350 12.94 -25.18 -16.43
C ARG A 350 12.26 -24.98 -15.09
N TRP A 351 11.22 -25.80 -14.87
CA TRP A 351 10.48 -25.87 -13.63
C TRP A 351 10.97 -27.01 -12.74
N GLY A 352 10.95 -26.77 -11.42
CA GLY A 352 11.24 -27.77 -10.39
C GLY A 352 9.97 -28.51 -9.93
N ASP A 353 10.04 -29.08 -8.74
CA ASP A 353 8.90 -29.75 -8.13
C ASP A 353 7.93 -28.77 -7.47
N LEU A 354 6.64 -29.09 -7.57
CA LEU A 354 5.57 -28.39 -6.87
C LEU A 354 5.52 -28.84 -5.41
N GLU A 355 5.46 -27.89 -4.48
CA GLU A 355 5.44 -28.13 -3.04
C GLU A 355 4.31 -27.34 -2.38
N THR A 356 3.58 -27.97 -1.46
CA THR A 356 2.68 -27.27 -0.55
C THR A 356 3.49 -26.73 0.64
N VAL A 357 3.58 -25.41 0.74
CA VAL A 357 4.34 -24.71 1.80
C VAL A 357 3.54 -24.67 3.10
N LEU A 358 2.26 -24.28 3.01
CA LEU A 358 1.34 -24.23 4.14
C LEU A 358 -0.08 -24.58 3.64
N PRO A 359 -0.61 -25.74 4.02
CA PRO A 359 -1.95 -26.15 3.60
C PRO A 359 -3.04 -25.41 4.39
N SER A 360 -4.08 -24.98 3.72
CA SER A 360 -5.28 -24.37 4.33
C SER A 360 -5.99 -25.30 5.32
N LYS A 361 -5.86 -26.62 5.12
CA LYS A 361 -6.37 -27.63 6.05
C LYS A 361 -5.69 -27.55 7.43
N GLN A 362 -4.42 -27.16 7.48
CA GLN A 362 -3.68 -26.98 8.74
C GLN A 362 -4.10 -25.70 9.47
N THR A 363 -4.34 -24.62 8.73
CA THR A 363 -4.67 -23.31 9.30
C THR A 363 -6.15 -23.13 9.58
N GLY A 364 -7.01 -23.86 8.87
CA GLY A 364 -8.46 -23.62 8.81
C GLY A 364 -8.86 -22.39 8.00
N LEU A 365 -7.89 -21.67 7.41
CA LEU A 365 -8.05 -20.39 6.74
C LEU A 365 -7.58 -20.46 5.28
N SER A 366 -8.06 -19.54 4.48
CA SER A 366 -7.63 -19.29 3.10
C SER A 366 -6.39 -18.42 3.10
N ILE A 367 -5.30 -18.82 2.43
CA ILE A 367 -4.00 -18.14 2.44
C ILE A 367 -3.80 -17.45 1.10
N THR A 368 -3.63 -16.12 1.12
CA THR A 368 -3.59 -15.30 -0.08
C THR A 368 -2.53 -14.19 0.01
N GLU A 369 -2.22 -13.55 -1.11
CA GLU A 369 -1.30 -12.42 -1.21
C GLU A 369 0.09 -12.71 -0.61
N PRO A 370 0.78 -13.82 -0.93
CA PRO A 370 2.10 -14.08 -0.41
C PRO A 370 3.11 -13.00 -0.86
N ARG A 371 3.99 -12.57 0.05
CA ARG A 371 5.09 -11.63 -0.22
C ARG A 371 6.32 -12.04 0.58
N VAL A 372 7.36 -12.49 -0.11
CA VAL A 372 8.63 -12.86 0.55
C VAL A 372 9.43 -11.61 0.91
N SER A 373 10.01 -11.58 2.09
CA SER A 373 10.90 -10.48 2.51
C SER A 373 12.18 -10.44 1.67
N PRO A 374 12.83 -9.28 1.52
CA PRO A 374 14.04 -9.14 0.70
C PRO A 374 15.21 -10.04 1.10
N ASP A 375 15.30 -10.44 2.36
CA ASP A 375 16.29 -11.38 2.87
C ASP A 375 15.93 -12.86 2.62
N GLY A 376 14.72 -13.13 2.14
CA GLY A 376 14.24 -14.48 1.83
C GLY A 376 13.82 -15.29 3.05
N ARG A 377 13.90 -14.75 4.27
CA ARG A 377 13.57 -15.47 5.49
C ARG A 377 12.08 -15.52 5.80
N TRP A 378 11.39 -14.39 5.62
CA TRP A 378 9.99 -14.23 6.01
C TRP A 378 9.06 -14.24 4.80
N LEU A 379 7.88 -14.82 4.96
CA LEU A 379 6.79 -14.66 4.02
C LEU A 379 5.59 -14.04 4.76
N LEU A 380 5.19 -12.86 4.32
CA LEU A 380 3.98 -12.17 4.78
C LEU A 380 2.81 -12.56 3.87
N CYS A 381 1.66 -12.90 4.44
CA CYS A 381 0.45 -13.24 3.70
C CYS A 381 -0.80 -12.76 4.42
N CYS A 382 -1.92 -12.72 3.69
CA CYS A 382 -3.24 -12.58 4.28
C CYS A 382 -3.85 -13.97 4.54
N MET A 383 -4.52 -14.13 5.69
CA MET A 383 -5.39 -15.27 5.90
C MET A 383 -6.79 -14.79 6.27
N SER A 384 -7.81 -15.41 5.66
CA SER A 384 -9.21 -15.11 5.87
C SER A 384 -10.04 -16.38 5.94
N GLU A 385 -11.31 -16.29 6.35
CA GLU A 385 -12.16 -17.48 6.47
C GLU A 385 -12.31 -18.24 5.16
N TYR A 386 -12.34 -17.54 4.02
CA TYR A 386 -12.50 -18.16 2.70
C TYR A 386 -12.04 -17.23 1.56
N GLY A 387 -11.94 -17.77 0.36
CA GLY A 387 -11.82 -17.06 -0.90
C GLY A 387 -10.45 -16.44 -1.14
N ALA A 388 -10.36 -15.65 -2.22
CA ALA A 388 -9.13 -15.02 -2.70
C ALA A 388 -9.12 -13.48 -2.57
N PHE A 389 -10.18 -12.86 -1.99
CA PHE A 389 -10.30 -11.40 -1.93
C PHE A 389 -10.32 -10.90 -0.49
N PRO A 390 -9.16 -10.90 0.19
CA PRO A 390 -9.07 -10.54 1.61
C PRO A 390 -9.58 -9.13 1.90
N VAL A 391 -9.46 -8.18 0.96
CA VAL A 391 -9.92 -6.79 1.12
C VAL A 391 -11.43 -6.66 1.40
N TYR A 392 -12.21 -7.67 1.08
CA TYR A 392 -13.66 -7.72 1.35
C TYR A 392 -14.01 -8.60 2.54
N GLN A 393 -13.02 -9.24 3.17
CA GLN A 393 -13.23 -10.14 4.29
C GLN A 393 -12.94 -9.41 5.61
N PRO A 394 -13.93 -9.21 6.50
CA PRO A 394 -13.68 -8.65 7.83
C PRO A 394 -12.70 -9.47 8.66
N SER A 395 -12.65 -10.78 8.40
CA SER A 395 -11.75 -11.75 9.07
C SER A 395 -10.33 -11.77 8.50
N SER A 396 -10.04 -10.95 7.49
CA SER A 396 -8.70 -10.91 6.89
C SER A 396 -7.69 -10.30 7.83
N ASP A 397 -6.65 -11.07 8.13
CA ASP A 397 -5.53 -10.73 8.98
C ASP A 397 -4.19 -10.96 8.28
N LEU A 398 -3.16 -10.25 8.70
CA LEU A 398 -1.78 -10.46 8.29
C LEU A 398 -1.12 -11.55 9.13
N TYR A 399 -0.46 -12.48 8.46
CA TYR A 399 0.31 -13.56 9.06
C TYR A 399 1.74 -13.54 8.56
N LEU A 400 2.67 -13.88 9.42
CA LEU A 400 4.09 -14.01 9.11
C LEU A 400 4.50 -15.47 9.23
N LEU A 401 5.08 -16.02 8.18
CA LEU A 401 5.64 -17.36 8.10
C LEU A 401 7.16 -17.26 8.05
N ASP A 402 7.86 -17.98 8.91
CA ASP A 402 9.30 -18.21 8.81
C ASP A 402 9.53 -19.33 7.77
N LEU A 403 10.22 -19.01 6.69
CA LEU A 403 10.43 -19.96 5.58
C LEU A 403 11.47 -21.04 5.89
N GLU A 404 12.28 -20.83 6.91
CA GLU A 404 13.27 -21.81 7.39
C GLU A 404 12.63 -22.85 8.31
N THR A 405 11.89 -22.39 9.34
CA THR A 405 11.27 -23.27 10.35
C THR A 405 9.89 -23.78 9.96
N ARG A 406 9.22 -23.11 9.01
CA ARG A 406 7.81 -23.31 8.61
C ARG A 406 6.80 -22.95 9.70
N GLU A 407 7.22 -22.28 10.76
CA GLU A 407 6.33 -21.74 11.76
C GLU A 407 5.63 -20.49 11.26
N TYR A 408 4.33 -20.37 11.52
CA TYR A 408 3.56 -19.19 11.15
C TYR A 408 2.81 -18.64 12.36
N ARG A 409 2.56 -17.34 12.35
CA ARG A 409 1.81 -16.68 13.41
C ARG A 409 0.97 -15.52 12.88
N ARG A 410 -0.17 -15.30 13.50
CA ARG A 410 -0.97 -14.09 13.33
C ARG A 410 -0.21 -12.91 13.91
N LEU A 411 -0.14 -11.79 13.19
CA LEU A 411 0.54 -10.61 13.68
C LEU A 411 -0.34 -9.87 14.73
N GLU A 412 0.29 -9.37 15.78
CA GLU A 412 -0.39 -8.61 16.83
C GLU A 412 -0.88 -7.24 16.35
N ILE A 413 -0.36 -6.76 15.22
CA ILE A 413 -0.75 -5.51 14.59
C ILE A 413 -2.13 -5.55 13.93
N ASN A 414 -2.72 -6.71 13.78
CA ASN A 414 -4.04 -6.88 13.19
C ASN A 414 -5.13 -6.20 14.03
N SER A 415 -6.17 -5.76 13.36
CA SER A 415 -7.33 -5.12 13.95
C SER A 415 -8.53 -6.07 13.98
N PRO A 416 -9.64 -5.73 14.65
CA PRO A 416 -10.88 -6.50 14.53
C PRO A 416 -11.62 -6.25 13.19
N ARG A 417 -10.95 -5.66 12.21
CA ARG A 417 -11.45 -5.36 10.87
C ARG A 417 -10.45 -5.87 9.85
N CYS A 418 -10.83 -5.81 8.57
CA CYS A 418 -9.96 -6.22 7.46
C CYS A 418 -8.59 -5.53 7.47
N ASP A 419 -7.54 -6.32 7.52
CA ASP A 419 -6.15 -5.96 7.25
C ASP A 419 -5.67 -6.78 6.04
N SER A 420 -5.15 -6.13 4.98
CA SER A 420 -4.84 -6.78 3.71
C SER A 420 -3.91 -5.94 2.83
N TRP A 421 -3.59 -6.41 1.65
CA TRP A 421 -2.74 -5.71 0.67
C TRP A 421 -1.48 -5.14 1.30
N HIS A 422 -0.47 -5.94 1.39
CA HIS A 422 0.77 -5.60 2.06
C HIS A 422 1.97 -5.67 1.11
N CYS A 423 3.04 -4.97 1.47
CA CYS A 423 4.34 -5.06 0.82
C CYS A 423 5.47 -4.85 1.81
N TRP A 424 6.67 -5.30 1.44
CA TRP A 424 7.91 -5.03 2.14
C TRP A 424 8.61 -3.78 1.60
N SER A 425 9.36 -3.08 2.44
CA SER A 425 10.37 -2.12 1.99
C SER A 425 11.60 -2.82 1.40
N ALA A 426 12.38 -2.11 0.61
CA ALA A 426 13.58 -2.64 -0.04
C ALA A 426 14.61 -3.20 0.95
N ASN A 427 14.68 -2.67 2.16
CA ASN A 427 15.57 -3.15 3.22
C ASN A 427 14.96 -4.25 4.10
N GLY A 428 13.71 -4.65 3.85
CA GLY A 428 13.02 -5.69 4.64
C GLY A 428 12.69 -5.28 6.09
N ARG A 429 12.85 -4.00 6.46
CA ARG A 429 12.63 -3.51 7.82
C ARG A 429 11.28 -2.83 8.03
N TRP A 430 10.54 -2.60 6.97
CA TRP A 430 9.22 -1.99 7.01
C TRP A 430 8.23 -2.79 6.17
N ILE A 431 7.02 -2.83 6.66
CA ILE A 431 5.85 -3.26 5.90
C ILE A 431 4.87 -2.09 5.76
N ALA A 432 4.23 -2.00 4.59
CA ALA A 432 3.07 -1.16 4.38
C ALA A 432 1.87 -2.05 4.11
N PHE A 433 0.70 -1.72 4.64
CA PHE A 433 -0.52 -2.49 4.43
C PHE A 433 -1.77 -1.62 4.47
N ALA A 434 -2.85 -2.13 3.87
CA ALA A 434 -4.15 -1.49 3.87
C ALA A 434 -5.02 -2.05 5.02
N SER A 435 -5.60 -1.17 5.84
CA SER A 435 -6.43 -1.56 6.97
C SER A 435 -7.72 -0.75 7.04
N LYS A 436 -8.82 -1.43 7.33
CA LYS A 436 -10.14 -0.81 7.60
C LYS A 436 -10.40 -0.58 9.09
N ARG A 437 -9.37 -0.65 9.95
CA ARG A 437 -9.48 -0.60 11.42
C ARG A 437 -10.20 0.61 11.98
N ARG A 438 -10.24 1.71 11.23
CA ARG A 438 -10.83 2.96 11.70
C ARG A 438 -12.37 2.95 11.69
N ASP A 439 -12.97 2.46 10.62
CA ASP A 439 -14.41 2.56 10.39
C ASP A 439 -15.04 1.32 9.73
N GLY A 440 -14.25 0.31 9.38
CA GLY A 440 -14.69 -0.90 8.69
C GLY A 440 -14.99 -0.73 7.20
N LEU A 441 -14.98 0.48 6.67
CA LEU A 441 -15.36 0.79 5.29
C LEU A 441 -14.18 1.27 4.44
N PHE A 442 -13.44 2.27 4.93
CA PHE A 442 -12.35 2.91 4.18
C PHE A 442 -11.01 2.33 4.59
N ALA A 443 -10.36 1.59 3.70
CA ALA A 443 -8.99 1.17 3.92
C ALA A 443 -8.05 2.38 3.91
N ARG A 444 -7.12 2.41 4.88
CA ARG A 444 -6.04 3.39 5.03
C ARG A 444 -4.71 2.66 5.01
N VAL A 445 -3.65 3.35 4.58
CA VAL A 445 -2.31 2.76 4.62
C VAL A 445 -1.70 2.96 6.00
N TYR A 446 -1.12 1.89 6.51
CA TYR A 446 -0.35 1.85 7.74
C TYR A 446 1.03 1.30 7.47
N PHE A 447 1.99 1.71 8.31
CA PHE A 447 3.37 1.22 8.29
C PHE A 447 3.70 0.58 9.64
N SER A 448 4.47 -0.49 9.61
CA SER A 448 5.04 -1.09 10.82
C SER A 448 6.49 -1.46 10.59
N HIS A 449 7.33 -1.25 11.60
CA HIS A 449 8.71 -1.71 11.60
C HIS A 449 8.76 -3.20 11.91
N VAL A 450 9.66 -3.92 11.24
CA VAL A 450 9.91 -5.34 11.45
C VAL A 450 11.37 -5.51 11.90
N ASP A 451 11.58 -6.02 13.09
CA ASP A 451 12.94 -6.27 13.59
C ASP A 451 13.51 -7.59 13.04
N GLU A 452 14.78 -7.87 13.36
CA GLU A 452 15.50 -9.07 12.90
C GLU A 452 14.87 -10.39 13.38
N SER A 453 14.14 -10.35 14.47
CA SER A 453 13.40 -11.51 14.98
C SER A 453 12.02 -11.68 14.32
N GLY A 454 11.65 -10.78 13.40
CA GLY A 454 10.35 -10.75 12.77
C GLY A 454 9.25 -10.11 13.63
N ARG A 455 9.56 -9.52 14.79
CA ARG A 455 8.58 -8.80 15.60
C ARG A 455 8.16 -7.52 14.90
N VAL A 456 6.86 -7.26 14.89
CA VAL A 456 6.25 -6.14 14.16
C VAL A 456 5.73 -5.09 15.13
N SER A 457 6.12 -3.82 14.93
CA SER A 457 5.75 -2.70 15.78
C SER A 457 4.30 -2.27 15.57
N LYS A 458 3.73 -1.53 16.54
CA LYS A 458 2.41 -0.89 16.41
C LYS A 458 2.33 -0.08 15.12
N PRO A 459 1.22 -0.18 14.37
CA PRO A 459 1.08 0.48 13.06
C PRO A 459 0.98 2.01 13.15
N VAL A 460 1.70 2.69 12.29
CA VAL A 460 1.64 4.14 12.07
C VAL A 460 0.76 4.43 10.87
N LEU A 461 -0.30 5.21 11.03
CA LEU A 461 -1.16 5.65 9.93
C LEU A 461 -0.36 6.60 9.01
N LEU A 462 -0.51 6.44 7.69
CA LEU A 462 0.11 7.33 6.69
C LEU A 462 -0.15 8.80 7.04
N PRO A 463 0.88 9.58 7.42
CA PRO A 463 0.72 10.93 7.93
C PRO A 463 0.19 11.89 6.88
N GLN A 464 -0.62 12.85 7.29
CA GLN A 464 -1.22 13.86 6.42
C GLN A 464 -0.83 15.27 6.88
N LYS A 465 -0.80 16.21 5.93
CA LYS A 465 -0.53 17.63 6.25
C LYS A 465 -1.61 18.20 7.18
N ASP A 466 -2.88 17.90 6.91
CA ASP A 466 -4.01 18.21 7.79
C ASP A 466 -4.28 16.99 8.67
N PRO A 467 -4.15 17.11 10.01
CA PRO A 467 -4.41 15.98 10.92
C PRO A 467 -5.87 15.49 10.89
N SER A 468 -6.82 16.31 10.44
CA SER A 468 -8.24 15.93 10.27
C SER A 468 -8.56 15.37 8.88
N PHE A 469 -7.58 15.19 8.01
CA PHE A 469 -7.78 14.77 6.61
C PHE A 469 -8.70 13.56 6.46
N TYR A 470 -8.48 12.52 7.27
CA TYR A 470 -9.24 11.28 7.16
C TYR A 470 -10.68 11.36 7.65
N ASP A 471 -11.10 12.44 8.32
CA ASP A 471 -12.48 12.62 8.80
C ASP A 471 -13.47 12.85 7.64
N ARG A 472 -12.97 13.34 6.52
CA ARG A 472 -13.76 13.68 5.32
C ARG A 472 -13.23 13.04 4.03
N PHE A 473 -12.23 12.17 4.13
CA PHE A 473 -11.67 11.51 2.95
C PHE A 473 -12.45 10.25 2.60
N LEU A 474 -13.32 10.33 1.60
CA LEU A 474 -14.28 9.30 1.20
C LEU A 474 -13.76 8.32 0.13
N LYS A 475 -12.45 8.18 -0.02
CA LYS A 475 -11.83 7.17 -0.88
C LYS A 475 -11.12 6.12 -0.04
N THR A 476 -10.94 4.95 -0.60
CA THR A 476 -10.17 3.86 -0.01
C THR A 476 -8.83 3.72 -0.71
N TYR A 477 -7.78 3.51 0.07
CA TYR A 477 -6.47 3.13 -0.44
C TYR A 477 -6.46 1.62 -0.73
N ASN A 478 -5.78 1.24 -1.81
CA ASN A 478 -5.70 -0.15 -2.21
C ASN A 478 -4.34 -0.44 -2.83
N VAL A 479 -3.82 -1.64 -2.63
CA VAL A 479 -2.52 -2.10 -3.14
C VAL A 479 -1.41 -1.08 -2.85
N PRO A 480 -1.06 -0.82 -1.57
CA PRO A 480 0.11 -0.02 -1.26
C PRO A 480 1.39 -0.77 -1.67
N GLU A 481 2.29 -0.09 -2.38
CA GLU A 481 3.58 -0.62 -2.79
C GLU A 481 4.67 0.40 -2.43
N LEU A 482 5.62 0.00 -1.57
CA LEU A 482 6.78 0.81 -1.23
C LEU A 482 7.79 0.82 -2.37
N ALA A 483 8.42 1.98 -2.61
CA ALA A 483 9.36 2.16 -3.70
C ALA A 483 10.52 3.11 -3.36
N THR A 484 11.69 2.82 -3.89
CA THR A 484 12.92 3.60 -3.66
C THR A 484 12.95 4.92 -4.43
N ALA A 485 12.19 5.02 -5.54
CA ALA A 485 12.18 6.17 -6.44
C ALA A 485 10.76 6.44 -7.00
N PRO A 486 10.51 7.60 -7.62
CA PRO A 486 9.24 7.87 -8.30
C PRO A 486 9.13 7.11 -9.63
N ALA A 487 7.91 6.98 -10.17
CA ALA A 487 7.65 6.40 -11.48
C ALA A 487 8.44 7.16 -12.57
N PRO A 488 9.20 6.46 -13.43
CA PRO A 488 9.97 7.11 -14.50
C PRO A 488 9.09 7.56 -15.67
N ALA A 489 7.94 6.90 -15.85
CA ALA A 489 7.02 7.22 -16.93
C ALA A 489 6.02 8.29 -16.52
N SER A 490 5.84 9.31 -17.35
CA SER A 490 4.84 10.35 -17.09
C SER A 490 3.41 9.81 -17.30
N SER A 491 2.45 10.37 -16.54
CA SER A 491 1.02 10.05 -16.69
C SER A 491 0.51 10.22 -18.13
N ARG A 492 1.07 11.18 -18.89
CA ARG A 492 0.76 11.37 -20.31
C ARG A 492 1.27 10.21 -21.16
N ALA A 493 2.48 9.69 -20.91
CA ALA A 493 3.05 8.55 -21.65
C ALA A 493 2.23 7.28 -21.39
N LEU A 494 1.89 7.00 -20.14
CA LEU A 494 1.02 5.89 -19.77
C LEU A 494 -0.35 5.99 -20.43
N GLY A 495 -1.00 7.16 -20.36
CA GLY A 495 -2.29 7.39 -21.00
C GLY A 495 -2.26 7.24 -22.53
N ARG A 496 -1.16 7.61 -23.20
CA ARG A 496 -0.99 7.37 -24.64
C ARG A 496 -0.86 5.88 -24.96
N ALA A 497 -0.04 5.16 -24.20
CA ALA A 497 0.14 3.71 -24.39
C ALA A 497 -1.18 2.94 -24.19
N ILE A 498 -1.97 3.30 -23.16
CA ILE A 498 -3.28 2.68 -22.91
C ILE A 498 -4.24 2.89 -24.09
N ARG A 499 -4.26 4.11 -24.66
CA ARG A 499 -5.13 4.44 -25.82
C ARG A 499 -4.60 3.94 -27.15
N ALA A 500 -3.35 3.52 -27.21
CA ALA A 500 -2.84 2.95 -28.46
C ALA A 500 -3.74 1.80 -28.91
N PRO A 501 -4.14 1.76 -30.18
CA PRO A 501 -4.92 0.65 -30.70
C PRO A 501 -4.16 -0.65 -30.42
N SER A 502 -4.89 -1.68 -30.06
CA SER A 502 -4.39 -3.04 -30.20
C SER A 502 -4.49 -3.39 -31.69
N ASP A 503 -3.70 -2.68 -32.52
CA ASP A 503 -3.61 -3.04 -33.91
C ASP A 503 -2.89 -4.38 -34.00
N GLY A 504 -3.34 -5.25 -34.89
CA GLY A 504 -2.70 -6.55 -35.12
C GLY A 504 -1.22 -6.46 -35.58
N SER A 505 -0.65 -5.25 -35.61
CA SER A 505 0.77 -4.95 -35.85
C SER A 505 1.60 -4.92 -34.56
N SER A 506 1.01 -4.69 -33.37
CA SER A 506 1.66 -5.09 -32.13
C SER A 506 1.71 -6.62 -32.13
N ARG A 507 2.87 -7.19 -32.45
CA ARG A 507 3.10 -8.64 -32.32
C ARG A 507 2.74 -9.01 -30.89
N GLY A 508 1.58 -9.63 -30.72
CA GLY A 508 1.16 -10.10 -29.42
C GLY A 508 2.15 -11.10 -28.87
N ALA A 509 2.23 -11.23 -27.56
CA ALA A 509 3.05 -12.25 -26.95
C ALA A 509 2.67 -13.64 -27.51
N THR A 510 3.66 -14.42 -27.88
CA THR A 510 3.45 -15.74 -28.50
C THR A 510 3.61 -16.81 -27.42
N TRP A 511 2.65 -17.72 -27.34
CA TRP A 511 2.75 -18.90 -26.49
C TRP A 511 3.85 -19.85 -26.96
N GLN A 512 4.67 -20.28 -26.01
CA GLN A 512 5.70 -21.29 -26.22
C GLN A 512 5.50 -22.45 -25.24
N PRO A 513 5.71 -23.70 -25.67
CA PRO A 513 5.71 -24.82 -24.74
C PRO A 513 6.87 -24.64 -23.75
N PRO A 514 6.70 -25.08 -22.49
CA PRO A 514 7.79 -25.09 -21.53
C PRO A 514 8.93 -25.98 -22.03
N PRO A 515 10.19 -25.70 -21.68
CA PRO A 515 11.30 -26.58 -21.96
C PRO A 515 11.04 -27.97 -21.41
N THR A 516 11.39 -29.01 -22.15
CA THR A 516 11.25 -30.42 -21.72
C THR A 516 12.24 -30.76 -20.60
N GLY A 517 11.77 -31.43 -19.56
CA GLY A 517 12.54 -31.87 -18.41
C GLY A 517 12.41 -30.96 -17.18
N LYS A 518 12.40 -31.60 -16.01
CA LYS A 518 12.42 -30.88 -14.70
C LYS A 518 13.84 -30.45 -14.34
N LEU A 519 13.96 -29.50 -13.42
CA LEU A 519 15.19 -29.22 -12.69
C LEU A 519 15.61 -30.49 -11.92
N GLN A 520 16.88 -30.88 -12.05
CA GLN A 520 17.49 -31.96 -11.26
C GLN A 520 17.90 -31.45 -9.89
#